data_e54b06efeb773d52aa1b835ac9d8f267
#
_entry.id   e54b06efeb773d52aa1b835ac9d8f267
#
_cell.length_a   1.000
_cell.length_b   1.000
_cell.length_c   1.000
_cell.angle_alpha   90.00
_cell.angle_beta   90.00
_cell.angle_gamma   90.00
#
_symmetry.space_group_name_H-M   'P 1'
#
loop_
_entity.id
_entity.type
_entity.pdbx_description
1 polymer ?
#
loop_
_entity_poly.entity_id
_entity_poly.type
_entity_poly.pdbx_seq_one_letter_code
_entity_poly.pdbx_strand_id
1 'polypeptide(L)'
;YFQKKGYDLTKLQGSVNYDPMGKMMVKGKDLSNFITTAKELVEVLAPLPKFRCICVNAIELNNAGSYISQELGYALAWGNEYLSKLVEAGVPAALAAKKIKFNFGISSNYFLEIAKFRAARMLWADIVKEYHPQCNRQPECPNKAEDGTCLCACKMVAHAETSTFNLTLFDAHVNLLRTQTEAMSAALAGVNSITVTPFDKTYETPDDFSERIARNQQLLLKEECHFNKVVDPAAGSYFIENLTISIATQAWELFLKVEDEGGMLEAIKAGKVQEAINASNKARHDSVSKRKEILLGTNQYP
;
A
#
# COMPACT_ATOMS: atom_id res chain seq x y z
N TYR A 1 16.13 0.28 -23.62
CA TYR A 1 16.54 -1.10 -23.69
C TYR A 1 15.46 -1.97 -24.36
N PHE A 2 14.27 -2.11 -23.79
CA PHE A 2 13.19 -2.98 -24.28
C PHE A 2 12.77 -2.64 -25.71
N GLN A 3 12.62 -1.35 -26.03
CA GLN A 3 12.31 -0.89 -27.39
C GLN A 3 13.40 -1.30 -28.39
N LYS A 4 14.70 -1.12 -28.02
CA LYS A 4 15.84 -1.53 -28.85
C LYS A 4 15.91 -3.04 -29.06
N LYS A 5 15.36 -3.84 -28.16
CA LYS A 5 15.29 -5.31 -28.24
C LYS A 5 14.02 -5.82 -28.94
N GLY A 6 13.13 -4.92 -29.40
CA GLY A 6 11.91 -5.30 -30.11
C GLY A 6 10.80 -5.86 -29.22
N TYR A 7 10.86 -5.67 -27.91
CA TYR A 7 9.78 -6.09 -27.03
C TYR A 7 8.52 -5.22 -27.19
N ASP A 8 7.35 -5.85 -27.11
CA ASP A 8 6.07 -5.16 -27.08
C ASP A 8 5.92 -4.41 -25.75
N LEU A 9 6.05 -3.08 -25.79
CA LEU A 9 5.97 -2.21 -24.62
C LEU A 9 4.62 -2.30 -23.90
N THR A 10 3.55 -2.66 -24.60
CA THR A 10 2.21 -2.76 -24.01
C THR A 10 2.06 -3.96 -23.08
N LYS A 11 2.93 -4.96 -23.22
CA LYS A 11 2.96 -6.17 -22.38
C LYS A 11 3.88 -6.04 -21.18
N LEU A 12 4.78 -5.06 -21.18
CA LEU A 12 5.73 -4.87 -20.09
C LEU A 12 5.00 -4.49 -18.79
N GLN A 13 5.33 -5.22 -17.74
CA GLN A 13 4.84 -4.98 -16.38
C GLN A 13 6.02 -4.64 -15.48
N GLY A 14 5.80 -3.70 -14.57
CA GLY A 14 6.81 -3.30 -13.64
C GLY A 14 6.48 -2.00 -12.94
N SER A 15 7.41 -1.55 -12.12
CA SER A 15 7.27 -0.27 -11.45
C SER A 15 8.62 0.32 -11.05
N VAL A 16 8.63 1.64 -10.86
CA VAL A 16 9.62 2.36 -10.07
C VAL A 16 8.92 3.01 -8.88
N ASN A 17 9.68 3.24 -7.81
CA ASN A 17 9.14 3.80 -6.57
C ASN A 17 9.52 5.28 -6.47
N TYR A 18 8.95 6.12 -7.35
CA TYR A 18 9.11 7.56 -7.21
C TYR A 18 8.14 8.07 -6.15
N ASP A 19 8.68 8.44 -5.00
CA ASP A 19 7.94 8.88 -3.83
C ASP A 19 8.67 10.00 -3.08
N PRO A 20 8.58 11.24 -3.58
CA PRO A 20 9.18 12.39 -2.91
C PRO A 20 8.52 12.74 -1.58
N MET A 21 7.19 12.63 -1.45
CA MET A 21 6.51 12.94 -0.18
C MET A 21 6.92 11.97 0.94
N GLY A 22 7.08 10.67 0.65
CA GLY A 22 7.63 9.72 1.63
C GLY A 22 9.05 10.06 2.04
N LYS A 23 9.88 10.48 1.09
CA LYS A 23 11.23 10.97 1.41
C LYS A 23 11.23 12.24 2.26
N MET A 24 10.28 13.16 2.03
CA MET A 24 10.09 14.34 2.88
C MET A 24 9.74 13.92 4.30
N MET A 25 8.76 13.04 4.44
CA MET A 25 8.27 12.57 5.74
C MET A 25 9.35 11.87 6.57
N VAL A 26 10.16 11.00 5.93
CA VAL A 26 11.18 10.18 6.61
C VAL A 26 12.50 10.94 6.81
N LYS A 27 12.90 11.76 5.82
CA LYS A 27 14.25 12.41 5.81
C LYS A 27 14.22 13.89 6.16
N GLY A 28 13.05 14.49 6.29
CA GLY A 28 12.90 15.91 6.58
C GLY A 28 13.44 16.86 5.48
N LYS A 29 13.68 16.36 4.25
CA LYS A 29 14.15 17.17 3.13
C LYS A 29 12.98 17.75 2.38
N ASP A 30 12.97 19.06 2.14
CA ASP A 30 11.96 19.68 1.27
C ASP A 30 12.15 19.21 -0.18
N LEU A 31 11.17 18.49 -0.68
CA LEU A 31 11.06 18.00 -2.05
C LEU A 31 9.71 18.42 -2.67
N SER A 32 9.12 19.52 -2.20
CA SER A 32 7.78 19.97 -2.63
C SER A 32 7.69 20.30 -4.12
N ASN A 33 8.81 20.57 -4.79
CA ASN A 33 8.88 20.81 -6.25
C ASN A 33 8.90 19.52 -7.09
N PHE A 34 8.36 18.44 -6.57
CA PHE A 34 8.40 17.10 -7.22
C PHE A 34 7.53 16.99 -8.48
N ILE A 35 6.55 17.89 -8.67
CA ILE A 35 5.49 17.70 -9.65
C ILE A 35 6.01 17.68 -11.09
N THR A 36 7.01 18.48 -11.42
CA THR A 36 7.61 18.51 -12.77
C THR A 36 8.19 17.16 -13.14
N THR A 37 9.01 16.58 -12.25
CA THR A 37 9.60 15.25 -12.46
C THR A 37 8.53 14.14 -12.46
N ALA A 38 7.51 14.25 -11.60
CA ALA A 38 6.40 13.31 -11.58
C ALA A 38 5.65 13.30 -12.92
N LYS A 39 5.34 14.48 -13.44
CA LYS A 39 4.69 14.65 -14.75
C LYS A 39 5.53 14.04 -15.87
N GLU A 40 6.81 14.42 -15.97
CA GLU A 40 7.73 13.87 -16.96
C GLU A 40 7.79 12.33 -16.92
N LEU A 41 7.88 11.75 -15.73
CA LEU A 41 7.87 10.29 -15.56
C LEU A 41 6.56 9.66 -16.07
N VAL A 42 5.41 10.27 -15.76
CA VAL A 42 4.10 9.78 -16.21
C VAL A 42 3.97 9.86 -17.72
N GLU A 43 4.41 10.96 -18.34
CA GLU A 43 4.35 11.19 -19.79
C GLU A 43 5.29 10.23 -20.54
N VAL A 44 6.53 10.09 -20.11
CA VAL A 44 7.52 9.17 -20.72
C VAL A 44 7.06 7.72 -20.63
N LEU A 45 6.39 7.36 -19.54
CA LEU A 45 5.90 5.99 -19.30
C LEU A 45 4.46 5.76 -19.79
N ALA A 46 3.83 6.75 -20.42
CA ALA A 46 2.48 6.60 -20.99
C ALA A 46 2.35 5.42 -21.96
N PRO A 47 3.35 5.11 -22.84
CA PRO A 47 3.31 3.95 -23.75
C PRO A 47 3.34 2.59 -23.04
N LEU A 48 3.66 2.52 -21.74
CA LEU A 48 3.71 1.30 -20.95
C LEU A 48 2.50 1.22 -20.00
N PRO A 49 1.33 0.74 -20.45
CA PRO A 49 0.07 0.84 -19.69
C PRO A 49 0.08 0.05 -18.37
N LYS A 50 0.93 -0.99 -18.27
CA LYS A 50 1.06 -1.84 -17.08
C LYS A 50 2.26 -1.48 -16.19
N PHE A 51 2.93 -0.36 -16.49
CA PHE A 51 4.07 0.12 -15.71
C PHE A 51 3.63 1.27 -14.80
N ARG A 52 4.02 1.23 -13.51
CA ARG A 52 3.71 2.23 -12.49
C ARG A 52 4.96 3.02 -12.14
N CYS A 53 4.81 4.33 -11.90
CA CYS A 53 5.98 5.16 -11.60
C CYS A 53 5.83 6.00 -10.33
N ILE A 54 4.62 6.32 -9.92
CA ILE A 54 4.36 7.03 -8.68
C ILE A 54 4.02 6.00 -7.60
N CYS A 55 4.64 6.11 -6.44
CA CYS A 55 4.44 5.19 -5.35
C CYS A 55 3.98 5.92 -4.08
N VAL A 56 2.99 5.37 -3.41
CA VAL A 56 2.59 5.73 -2.06
C VAL A 56 3.19 4.66 -1.13
N ASN A 57 4.29 4.98 -0.45
CA ASN A 57 4.99 4.01 0.42
C ASN A 57 4.38 4.01 1.83
N ALA A 58 3.13 3.63 1.97
CA ALA A 58 2.44 3.54 3.25
C ALA A 58 3.06 2.52 4.22
N ILE A 59 3.89 1.60 3.73
CA ILE A 59 4.71 0.69 4.56
C ILE A 59 5.58 1.46 5.56
N GLU A 60 6.03 2.67 5.24
CA GLU A 60 6.81 3.51 6.16
C GLU A 60 5.97 3.90 7.39
N LEU A 61 4.69 4.19 7.22
CA LEU A 61 3.77 4.47 8.32
C LEU A 61 3.52 3.23 9.16
N ASN A 62 3.35 2.07 8.51
CA ASN A 62 3.15 0.80 9.18
C ASN A 62 4.36 0.42 10.03
N ASN A 63 5.56 0.44 9.44
CA ASN A 63 6.82 0.16 10.15
C ASN A 63 7.12 1.16 11.26
N ALA A 64 6.60 2.39 11.16
CA ALA A 64 6.68 3.39 12.21
C ALA A 64 5.62 3.22 13.32
N GLY A 65 4.72 2.23 13.21
CA GLY A 65 3.77 1.88 14.26
C GLY A 65 2.36 2.44 14.11
N SER A 66 1.94 2.87 12.92
CA SER A 66 0.56 3.28 12.67
C SER A 66 -0.44 2.15 12.91
N TYR A 67 -1.66 2.52 13.27
CA TYR A 67 -2.80 1.61 13.22
C TYR A 67 -3.28 1.43 11.77
N ILE A 68 -3.99 0.34 11.51
CA ILE A 68 -4.45 -0.06 10.16
C ILE A 68 -5.31 1.03 9.50
N SER A 69 -6.25 1.64 10.23
CA SER A 69 -7.08 2.73 9.71
C SER A 69 -6.30 4.02 9.48
N GLN A 70 -5.25 4.29 10.28
CA GLN A 70 -4.36 5.43 10.07
C GLN A 70 -3.49 5.24 8.83
N GLU A 71 -2.88 4.06 8.67
CA GLU A 71 -2.10 3.73 7.45
C GLU A 71 -2.96 3.96 6.21
N LEU A 72 -4.19 3.43 6.21
CA LEU A 72 -5.09 3.56 5.07
C LEU A 72 -5.52 5.02 4.83
N GLY A 73 -5.95 5.74 5.85
CA GLY A 73 -6.42 7.13 5.71
C GLY A 73 -5.32 8.05 5.15
N TYR A 74 -4.12 7.98 5.72
CA TYR A 74 -2.97 8.74 5.21
C TYR A 74 -2.53 8.28 3.82
N ALA A 75 -2.57 6.98 3.52
CA ALA A 75 -2.24 6.49 2.19
C ALA A 75 -3.20 7.02 1.12
N LEU A 76 -4.49 7.12 1.43
CA LEU A 76 -5.50 7.68 0.52
C LEU A 76 -5.25 9.17 0.27
N ALA A 77 -5.02 9.97 1.33
CA ALA A 77 -4.67 11.39 1.21
C ALA A 77 -3.36 11.58 0.41
N TRP A 78 -2.37 10.73 0.66
CA TRP A 78 -1.11 10.75 -0.07
C TRP A 78 -1.29 10.43 -1.57
N GLY A 79 -2.09 9.42 -1.88
CA GLY A 79 -2.45 9.07 -3.26
C GLY A 79 -3.25 10.17 -3.96
N ASN A 80 -4.21 10.78 -3.22
CA ASN A 80 -5.02 11.90 -3.71
C ASN A 80 -4.16 13.13 -4.01
N GLU A 81 -3.22 13.47 -3.14
CA GLU A 81 -2.28 14.58 -3.36
C GLU A 81 -1.48 14.41 -4.66
N TYR A 82 -0.93 13.19 -4.91
CA TYR A 82 -0.26 12.91 -6.18
C TYR A 82 -1.21 13.02 -7.37
N LEU A 83 -2.41 12.50 -7.26
CA LEU A 83 -3.41 12.54 -8.34
C LEU A 83 -3.83 13.98 -8.66
N SER A 84 -4.19 14.75 -7.63
CA SER A 84 -4.59 16.15 -7.74
C SER A 84 -3.51 16.98 -8.41
N LYS A 85 -2.27 16.93 -7.89
CA LYS A 85 -1.14 17.71 -8.43
C LYS A 85 -0.80 17.34 -9.87
N LEU A 86 -0.90 16.06 -10.24
CA LEU A 86 -0.70 15.65 -11.64
C LEU A 86 -1.80 16.18 -12.55
N VAL A 87 -3.06 16.15 -12.09
CA VAL A 87 -4.21 16.68 -12.86
C VAL A 87 -4.09 18.20 -12.99
N GLU A 88 -3.77 18.93 -11.93
CA GLU A 88 -3.48 20.37 -11.95
C GLU A 88 -2.35 20.71 -12.94
N ALA A 89 -1.33 19.86 -13.05
CA ALA A 89 -0.24 20.01 -14.01
C ALA A 89 -0.63 19.63 -15.46
N GLY A 90 -1.89 19.28 -15.72
CA GLY A 90 -2.43 18.97 -17.05
C GLY A 90 -2.29 17.51 -17.48
N VAL A 91 -1.94 16.57 -16.56
CA VAL A 91 -1.95 15.14 -16.88
C VAL A 91 -3.39 14.62 -16.84
N PRO A 92 -3.88 13.90 -17.87
CA PRO A 92 -5.23 13.33 -17.83
C PRO A 92 -5.42 12.41 -16.62
N ALA A 93 -6.52 12.60 -15.87
CA ALA A 93 -6.80 11.85 -14.63
C ALA A 93 -6.71 10.32 -14.80
N ALA A 94 -7.22 9.79 -15.92
CA ALA A 94 -7.13 8.36 -16.22
C ALA A 94 -5.69 7.87 -16.41
N LEU A 95 -4.78 8.69 -16.91
CA LEU A 95 -3.37 8.36 -17.03
C LEU A 95 -2.68 8.45 -15.68
N ALA A 96 -2.89 9.56 -14.95
CA ALA A 96 -2.30 9.80 -13.63
C ALA A 96 -2.66 8.66 -12.65
N ALA A 97 -3.94 8.34 -12.49
CA ALA A 97 -4.42 7.28 -11.61
C ALA A 97 -3.82 5.91 -11.97
N LYS A 98 -3.70 5.58 -13.27
CA LYS A 98 -3.09 4.33 -13.72
C LYS A 98 -1.57 4.24 -13.48
N LYS A 99 -0.91 5.34 -13.15
CA LYS A 99 0.54 5.36 -12.87
C LYS A 99 0.86 5.35 -11.38
N ILE A 100 -0.14 5.48 -10.52
CA ILE A 100 -0.01 5.40 -9.08
C ILE A 100 -0.13 3.93 -8.62
N LYS A 101 0.72 3.53 -7.68
CA LYS A 101 0.62 2.29 -6.92
C LYS A 101 0.78 2.57 -5.43
N PHE A 102 0.26 1.67 -4.62
CA PHE A 102 0.36 1.73 -3.17
C PHE A 102 1.21 0.58 -2.66
N ASN A 103 2.13 0.87 -1.75
CA ASN A 103 2.88 -0.09 -0.97
C ASN A 103 2.34 -0.04 0.47
N PHE A 104 1.63 -1.08 0.88
CA PHE A 104 1.11 -1.19 2.24
C PHE A 104 1.93 -2.16 3.07
N GLY A 105 2.03 -1.89 4.37
CA GLY A 105 2.51 -2.87 5.33
C GLY A 105 1.46 -3.94 5.61
N ILE A 106 1.92 -5.12 6.03
CA ILE A 106 1.06 -6.17 6.57
C ILE A 106 1.49 -6.43 8.01
N SER A 107 0.57 -6.20 8.93
CA SER A 107 0.75 -6.48 10.34
C SER A 107 0.23 -7.86 10.73
N SER A 108 0.41 -8.25 12.00
CA SER A 108 -0.04 -9.53 12.52
C SER A 108 -1.57 -9.67 12.68
N ASN A 109 -2.33 -8.59 12.52
CA ASN A 109 -3.79 -8.60 12.66
C ASN A 109 -4.50 -9.15 11.44
N TYR A 110 -4.46 -10.45 11.26
CA TYR A 110 -4.84 -11.22 10.08
C TYR A 110 -6.12 -10.76 9.37
N PHE A 111 -7.24 -10.73 10.08
CA PHE A 111 -8.54 -10.38 9.48
C PHE A 111 -8.68 -8.88 9.20
N LEU A 112 -8.08 -8.04 10.05
CA LEU A 112 -8.06 -6.60 9.83
C LEU A 112 -7.24 -6.24 8.58
N GLU A 113 -6.15 -6.96 8.31
CA GLU A 113 -5.35 -6.77 7.10
C GLU A 113 -6.14 -7.15 5.83
N ILE A 114 -6.88 -8.26 5.84
CA ILE A 114 -7.77 -8.62 4.72
C ILE A 114 -8.80 -7.51 4.50
N ALA A 115 -9.43 -7.03 5.55
CA ALA A 115 -10.44 -5.97 5.50
C ALA A 115 -9.85 -4.64 5.03
N LYS A 116 -8.62 -4.29 5.43
CA LYS A 116 -7.91 -3.09 4.97
C LYS A 116 -7.82 -3.01 3.45
N PHE A 117 -7.40 -4.07 2.78
CA PHE A 117 -7.27 -4.07 1.31
C PHE A 117 -8.62 -4.03 0.59
N ARG A 118 -9.67 -4.58 1.18
CA ARG A 118 -11.04 -4.45 0.66
C ARG A 118 -11.50 -3.00 0.76
N ALA A 119 -11.37 -2.37 1.93
CA ALA A 119 -11.66 -0.96 2.16
C ALA A 119 -10.83 -0.03 1.26
N ALA A 120 -9.54 -0.30 1.13
CA ALA A 120 -8.62 0.50 0.31
C ALA A 120 -9.07 0.56 -1.17
N ARG A 121 -9.44 -0.57 -1.75
CA ARG A 121 -9.91 -0.61 -3.15
C ARG A 121 -11.21 0.15 -3.35
N MET A 122 -12.14 0.04 -2.40
CA MET A 122 -13.43 0.72 -2.43
C MET A 122 -13.21 2.24 -2.36
N LEU A 123 -12.54 2.72 -1.33
CA LEU A 123 -12.33 4.15 -1.11
C LEU A 123 -11.49 4.80 -2.22
N TRP A 124 -10.41 4.13 -2.67
CA TRP A 124 -9.63 4.63 -3.78
C TRP A 124 -10.41 4.74 -5.08
N ALA A 125 -11.28 3.76 -5.34
CA ALA A 125 -12.12 3.82 -6.53
C ALA A 125 -13.08 5.00 -6.49
N ASP A 126 -13.62 5.32 -5.32
CA ASP A 126 -14.53 6.46 -5.16
C ASP A 126 -13.75 7.80 -5.29
N ILE A 127 -12.58 7.94 -4.68
CA ILE A 127 -11.71 9.11 -4.87
C ILE A 127 -11.42 9.35 -6.36
N VAL A 128 -11.00 8.31 -7.09
CA VAL A 128 -10.64 8.45 -8.51
C VAL A 128 -11.86 8.78 -9.38
N LYS A 129 -13.05 8.28 -9.04
CA LYS A 129 -14.29 8.60 -9.77
C LYS A 129 -14.61 10.09 -9.75
N GLU A 130 -14.34 10.79 -8.66
CA GLU A 130 -14.58 12.25 -8.53
C GLU A 130 -13.77 13.07 -9.53
N TYR A 131 -12.67 12.53 -10.05
CA TYR A 131 -11.89 13.15 -11.13
C TYR A 131 -12.47 12.87 -12.53
N HIS A 132 -13.57 12.15 -12.66
CA HIS A 132 -14.22 11.78 -13.93
C HIS A 132 -13.24 11.30 -15.00
N PRO A 133 -12.37 10.29 -14.71
CA PRO A 133 -11.33 9.88 -15.63
C PRO A 133 -11.90 9.38 -16.96
N GLN A 134 -11.50 9.98 -18.08
CA GLN A 134 -11.95 9.60 -19.42
C GLN A 134 -11.00 8.61 -20.08
N CYS A 135 -11.55 7.60 -20.76
CA CYS A 135 -10.76 6.62 -21.50
C CYS A 135 -10.71 6.95 -22.98
N ASN A 136 -9.53 7.35 -23.44
CA ASN A 136 -9.32 7.72 -24.86
C ASN A 136 -8.98 6.51 -25.77
N ARG A 137 -8.89 5.29 -25.20
CA ARG A 137 -8.37 4.12 -25.95
C ARG A 137 -9.34 3.50 -26.91
N GLN A 138 -10.62 3.46 -26.58
CA GLN A 138 -11.70 2.92 -27.46
C GLN A 138 -13.03 3.49 -27.04
N PRO A 139 -13.89 3.93 -27.98
CA PRO A 139 -15.25 4.37 -27.68
C PRO A 139 -16.11 3.27 -27.04
N GLU A 140 -15.82 2.00 -27.30
CA GLU A 140 -16.58 0.81 -26.89
C GLU A 140 -15.94 0.04 -25.71
N CYS A 141 -15.13 0.71 -24.85
CA CYS A 141 -14.54 0.05 -23.69
C CYS A 141 -15.65 -0.49 -22.76
N PRO A 142 -15.72 -1.82 -22.51
CA PRO A 142 -16.80 -2.42 -21.70
C PRO A 142 -16.70 -2.03 -20.20
N ASN A 143 -15.61 -1.40 -19.78
CA ASN A 143 -15.37 -0.96 -18.42
C ASN A 143 -15.58 0.55 -18.26
N LYS A 144 -16.55 1.12 -18.92
CA LYS A 144 -17.02 2.49 -18.70
C LYS A 144 -18.30 2.45 -17.87
N ALA A 145 -18.44 3.41 -16.94
CA ALA A 145 -19.70 3.71 -16.30
C ALA A 145 -20.65 4.42 -17.28
N GLU A 146 -21.92 4.56 -16.91
CA GLU A 146 -22.95 5.23 -17.74
C GLU A 146 -22.59 6.68 -18.06
N ASP A 147 -21.93 7.38 -17.15
CA ASP A 147 -21.42 8.76 -17.30
C ASP A 147 -20.13 8.87 -18.13
N GLY A 148 -19.61 7.75 -18.67
CA GLY A 148 -18.38 7.69 -19.43
C GLY A 148 -17.10 7.54 -18.60
N THR A 149 -17.19 7.48 -17.26
CA THR A 149 -16.03 7.33 -16.37
C THR A 149 -15.30 6.02 -16.62
N CYS A 150 -13.98 6.07 -16.72
CA CYS A 150 -13.11 4.91 -16.95
C CYS A 150 -12.90 4.10 -15.67
N LEU A 151 -13.71 3.05 -15.45
CA LEU A 151 -13.59 2.17 -14.27
C LEU A 151 -12.23 1.44 -14.16
N CYS A 152 -11.52 1.27 -15.27
CA CYS A 152 -10.17 0.71 -15.24
C CYS A 152 -9.15 1.65 -14.56
N ALA A 153 -9.38 2.96 -14.58
CA ALA A 153 -8.53 3.94 -13.90
C ALA A 153 -8.78 3.95 -12.39
N CYS A 154 -9.98 3.58 -11.96
CA CYS A 154 -10.36 3.53 -10.54
C CYS A 154 -9.77 2.31 -9.79
N LYS A 155 -9.17 1.36 -10.50
CA LYS A 155 -8.60 0.16 -9.88
C LYS A 155 -7.29 0.48 -9.17
N MET A 156 -7.27 0.28 -7.85
CA MET A 156 -6.04 0.36 -7.07
C MET A 156 -5.05 -0.75 -7.48
N VAL A 157 -3.79 -0.39 -7.59
CA VAL A 157 -2.68 -1.34 -7.66
C VAL A 157 -1.98 -1.34 -6.32
N ALA A 158 -2.12 -2.43 -5.58
CA ALA A 158 -1.60 -2.59 -4.23
C ALA A 158 -0.48 -3.63 -4.21
N HIS A 159 0.67 -3.22 -3.71
CA HIS A 159 1.77 -4.08 -3.27
C HIS A 159 1.69 -4.20 -1.76
N ALA A 160 2.01 -5.37 -1.21
CA ALA A 160 2.08 -5.61 0.22
C ALA A 160 3.48 -6.04 0.63
N GLU A 161 3.94 -5.55 1.76
CA GLU A 161 5.21 -5.95 2.37
C GLU A 161 4.97 -6.30 3.84
N THR A 162 5.51 -7.43 4.30
CA THR A 162 5.37 -7.84 5.71
C THR A 162 6.07 -6.83 6.62
N SER A 163 5.38 -6.42 7.68
CA SER A 163 5.82 -5.35 8.57
C SER A 163 7.03 -5.74 9.41
N THR A 164 7.99 -4.84 9.52
CA THR A 164 9.10 -4.99 10.47
C THR A 164 8.74 -4.56 11.88
N PHE A 165 7.63 -3.85 12.07
CA PHE A 165 7.19 -3.38 13.40
C PHE A 165 6.94 -4.49 14.40
N ASN A 166 6.45 -5.64 13.92
CA ASN A 166 6.13 -6.80 14.77
C ASN A 166 7.28 -7.82 14.87
N LEU A 167 8.37 -7.61 14.15
CA LEU A 167 9.54 -8.50 14.23
C LEU A 167 10.34 -8.22 15.51
N THR A 168 10.83 -9.27 16.14
CA THR A 168 11.52 -9.19 17.44
C THR A 168 12.94 -9.76 17.35
N LEU A 169 13.80 -9.31 18.28
CA LEU A 169 15.15 -9.84 18.47
C LEU A 169 15.11 -11.12 19.30
N PHE A 170 14.14 -11.23 20.21
CA PHE A 170 13.99 -12.38 21.10
C PHE A 170 13.23 -13.48 20.37
N ASP A 171 13.71 -14.72 20.49
CA ASP A 171 13.16 -15.87 19.76
C ASP A 171 12.95 -15.54 18.26
N ALA A 172 14.01 -15.10 17.63
CA ALA A 172 13.97 -14.49 16.29
C ALA A 172 13.38 -15.42 15.21
N HIS A 173 13.47 -16.74 15.37
CA HIS A 173 12.89 -17.68 14.42
C HIS A 173 11.34 -17.67 14.42
N VAL A 174 10.70 -17.18 15.49
CA VAL A 174 9.24 -16.95 15.50
C VAL A 174 8.83 -15.88 14.47
N ASN A 175 9.75 -15.01 14.05
CA ASN A 175 9.49 -14.09 12.97
C ASN A 175 9.13 -14.78 11.65
N LEU A 176 9.62 -16.01 11.39
CA LEU A 176 9.21 -16.81 10.24
C LEU A 176 7.70 -17.11 10.26
N LEU A 177 7.16 -17.41 11.44
CA LEU A 177 5.73 -17.69 11.60
C LEU A 177 4.90 -16.42 11.44
N ARG A 178 5.40 -15.29 11.95
CA ARG A 178 4.75 -13.98 11.79
C ARG A 178 4.66 -13.58 10.33
N THR A 179 5.79 -13.55 9.62
CA THR A 179 5.82 -13.16 8.21
C THR A 179 5.04 -14.12 7.31
N GLN A 180 4.95 -15.42 7.68
CA GLN A 180 4.10 -16.38 6.96
C GLN A 180 2.63 -16.04 7.08
N THR A 181 2.12 -15.74 8.28
CA THR A 181 0.71 -15.40 8.49
C THR A 181 0.36 -14.03 7.91
N GLU A 182 1.29 -13.07 7.95
CA GLU A 182 1.18 -11.77 7.29
C GLU A 182 1.08 -11.93 5.76
N ALA A 183 2.00 -12.68 5.14
CA ALA A 183 1.95 -12.97 3.71
C ALA A 183 0.66 -13.71 3.30
N MET A 184 0.18 -14.61 4.15
CA MET A 184 -1.07 -15.33 3.95
C MET A 184 -2.28 -14.38 3.92
N SER A 185 -2.38 -13.44 4.86
CA SER A 185 -3.46 -12.44 4.87
C SER A 185 -3.43 -11.54 3.63
N ALA A 186 -2.24 -11.13 3.19
CA ALA A 186 -2.07 -10.35 1.96
C ALA A 186 -2.49 -11.13 0.71
N ALA A 187 -2.14 -12.43 0.62
CA ALA A 187 -2.54 -13.28 -0.50
C ALA A 187 -4.06 -13.45 -0.57
N LEU A 188 -4.72 -13.72 0.57
CA LEU A 188 -6.19 -13.83 0.64
C LEU A 188 -6.88 -12.49 0.38
N ALA A 189 -6.28 -11.38 0.77
CA ALA A 189 -6.76 -10.05 0.43
C ALA A 189 -6.61 -9.71 -1.07
N GLY A 190 -5.95 -10.56 -1.86
CA GLY A 190 -5.83 -10.44 -3.32
C GLY A 190 -4.99 -9.24 -3.76
N VAL A 191 -3.88 -8.95 -3.08
CA VAL A 191 -2.94 -7.91 -3.50
C VAL A 191 -2.24 -8.27 -4.82
N ASN A 192 -1.75 -7.27 -5.55
CA ASN A 192 -1.13 -7.49 -6.85
C ASN A 192 0.26 -8.11 -6.77
N SER A 193 0.98 -7.87 -5.68
CA SER A 193 2.31 -8.44 -5.41
C SER A 193 2.62 -8.37 -3.92
N ILE A 194 3.52 -9.26 -3.46
CA ILE A 194 3.91 -9.38 -2.06
C ILE A 194 5.44 -9.41 -1.98
N THR A 195 5.99 -8.74 -0.97
CA THR A 195 7.36 -8.93 -0.50
C THR A 195 7.29 -9.46 0.93
N VAL A 196 7.99 -10.56 1.19
CA VAL A 196 8.17 -11.08 2.55
C VAL A 196 9.52 -10.65 3.05
N THR A 197 9.52 -9.94 4.18
CA THR A 197 10.74 -9.52 4.86
C THR A 197 11.42 -10.72 5.49
N PRO A 198 12.72 -10.96 5.28
CA PRO A 198 13.48 -12.00 5.94
C PRO A 198 13.41 -11.87 7.47
N PHE A 199 13.36 -13.00 8.16
CA PHE A 199 13.13 -13.07 9.61
C PHE A 199 14.21 -12.42 10.46
N ASP A 200 15.42 -12.34 9.93
CA ASP A 200 16.63 -11.79 10.55
C ASP A 200 16.82 -10.28 10.31
N LYS A 201 16.00 -9.66 9.48
CA LYS A 201 16.11 -8.27 9.04
C LYS A 201 16.25 -7.25 10.18
N THR A 202 15.74 -7.58 11.37
CA THR A 202 15.76 -6.67 12.53
C THR A 202 17.08 -6.68 13.32
N TYR A 203 17.95 -7.68 13.12
CA TYR A 203 19.16 -7.82 13.91
C TYR A 203 20.42 -8.08 13.09
N GLU A 204 20.29 -8.46 11.82
CA GLU A 204 21.44 -8.59 10.91
C GLU A 204 21.08 -8.27 9.46
N THR A 205 22.06 -8.23 8.59
CA THR A 205 21.82 -8.13 7.15
C THR A 205 21.40 -9.51 6.66
N PRO A 206 20.21 -9.63 6.02
CA PRO A 206 19.74 -10.90 5.47
C PRO A 206 20.78 -11.55 4.55
N ASP A 207 20.90 -12.87 4.68
CA ASP A 207 21.78 -13.70 3.84
C ASP A 207 20.97 -14.53 2.82
N ASP A 208 21.67 -15.31 2.00
CA ASP A 208 21.05 -16.17 0.99
C ASP A 208 20.08 -17.19 1.60
N PHE A 209 20.29 -17.60 2.86
CA PHE A 209 19.39 -18.53 3.54
C PHE A 209 18.09 -17.86 3.93
N SER A 210 18.15 -16.74 4.64
CA SER A 210 16.98 -16.01 5.12
C SER A 210 16.16 -15.43 3.95
N GLU A 211 16.80 -14.91 2.89
CA GLU A 211 16.13 -14.47 1.68
C GLU A 211 15.44 -15.63 0.94
N ARG A 212 16.09 -16.81 0.87
CA ARG A 212 15.50 -18.00 0.26
C ARG A 212 14.25 -18.45 1.03
N ILE A 213 14.29 -18.43 2.37
CA ILE A 213 13.13 -18.78 3.19
C ILE A 213 11.98 -17.80 2.96
N ALA A 214 12.25 -16.49 2.98
CA ALA A 214 11.24 -15.47 2.71
C ALA A 214 10.58 -15.63 1.33
N ARG A 215 11.35 -15.99 0.31
CA ARG A 215 10.80 -16.33 -1.01
C ARG A 215 9.98 -17.62 -0.98
N ASN A 216 10.47 -18.65 -0.30
CA ASN A 216 9.79 -19.94 -0.24
C ASN A 216 8.46 -19.86 0.50
N GLN A 217 8.30 -18.99 1.49
CA GLN A 217 7.01 -18.72 2.12
C GLN A 217 5.93 -18.33 1.10
N GLN A 218 6.26 -17.50 0.13
CA GLN A 218 5.33 -17.12 -0.95
C GLN A 218 5.05 -18.27 -1.92
N LEU A 219 6.09 -19.05 -2.25
CA LEU A 219 5.94 -20.23 -3.12
C LEU A 219 5.05 -21.28 -2.46
N LEU A 220 5.20 -21.51 -1.16
CA LEU A 220 4.35 -22.40 -0.37
C LEU A 220 2.88 -21.99 -0.47
N LEU A 221 2.57 -20.70 -0.25
CA LEU A 221 1.21 -20.20 -0.39
C LEU A 221 0.62 -20.40 -1.79
N LYS A 222 1.45 -20.32 -2.81
CA LYS A 222 1.02 -20.49 -4.20
C LYS A 222 0.90 -21.95 -4.61
N GLU A 223 1.96 -22.75 -4.40
CA GLU A 223 2.09 -24.10 -4.99
C GLU A 223 1.48 -25.19 -4.10
N GLU A 224 1.54 -25.06 -2.78
CA GLU A 224 1.01 -26.05 -1.84
C GLU A 224 -0.36 -25.65 -1.29
N CYS A 225 -0.53 -24.38 -0.89
CA CYS A 225 -1.80 -23.87 -0.36
C CYS A 225 -2.79 -23.43 -1.45
N HIS A 226 -2.37 -23.28 -2.69
CA HIS A 226 -3.19 -22.92 -3.86
C HIS A 226 -3.99 -21.62 -3.73
N PHE A 227 -3.48 -20.63 -2.99
CA PHE A 227 -4.17 -19.35 -2.77
C PHE A 227 -4.37 -18.54 -4.06
N ASN A 228 -3.63 -18.86 -5.11
CA ASN A 228 -3.78 -18.28 -6.44
C ASN A 228 -5.00 -18.84 -7.22
N LYS A 229 -5.73 -19.80 -6.67
CA LYS A 229 -6.90 -20.43 -7.32
C LYS A 229 -8.23 -19.82 -6.88
N VAL A 230 -8.23 -18.94 -5.88
CA VAL A 230 -9.43 -18.31 -5.33
C VAL A 230 -9.35 -16.80 -5.47
N VAL A 231 -10.52 -16.16 -5.62
CA VAL A 231 -10.65 -14.70 -5.69
C VAL A 231 -11.58 -14.26 -4.56
N ASP A 232 -11.10 -13.33 -3.72
CA ASP A 232 -11.81 -12.75 -2.59
C ASP A 232 -12.53 -13.80 -1.72
N PRO A 233 -11.80 -14.79 -1.15
CA PRO A 233 -12.43 -15.88 -0.40
C PRO A 233 -13.07 -15.41 0.92
N ALA A 234 -12.81 -14.18 1.33
CA ALA A 234 -13.38 -13.56 2.51
C ALA A 234 -14.74 -12.87 2.25
N ALA A 235 -15.13 -12.77 0.97
CA ALA A 235 -16.40 -12.15 0.59
C ALA A 235 -17.61 -12.89 1.20
N GLY A 236 -18.57 -12.11 1.72
CA GLY A 236 -19.78 -12.64 2.36
C GLY A 236 -19.60 -13.11 3.80
N SER A 237 -18.37 -13.09 4.34
CA SER A 237 -18.15 -13.26 5.79
C SER A 237 -18.67 -12.04 6.53
N TYR A 238 -19.71 -12.17 7.35
CA TYR A 238 -20.25 -11.06 8.14
C TYR A 238 -19.20 -10.32 8.94
N PHE A 239 -18.26 -11.05 9.51
CA PHE A 239 -17.17 -10.47 10.29
C PHE A 239 -16.25 -9.59 9.42
N ILE A 240 -15.82 -10.11 8.29
CA ILE A 240 -14.93 -9.36 7.36
C ILE A 240 -15.67 -8.17 6.72
N GLU A 241 -16.93 -8.33 6.35
CA GLU A 241 -17.71 -7.22 5.79
C GLU A 241 -17.87 -6.08 6.81
N ASN A 242 -18.20 -6.39 8.07
CA ASN A 242 -18.29 -5.40 9.14
C ASN A 242 -16.94 -4.73 9.43
N LEU A 243 -15.84 -5.49 9.47
CA LEU A 243 -14.50 -4.92 9.63
C LEU A 243 -14.14 -4.00 8.46
N THR A 244 -14.47 -4.40 7.23
CA THR A 244 -14.22 -3.60 6.03
C THR A 244 -14.89 -2.23 6.12
N ILE A 245 -16.17 -2.21 6.49
CA ILE A 245 -16.93 -0.96 6.66
C ILE A 245 -16.36 -0.12 7.81
N SER A 246 -16.06 -0.74 8.96
CA SER A 246 -15.49 -0.02 10.11
C SER A 246 -14.14 0.63 9.79
N ILE A 247 -13.23 -0.10 9.12
CA ILE A 247 -11.94 0.42 8.68
C ILE A 247 -12.13 1.52 7.63
N ALA A 248 -13.04 1.31 6.68
CA ALA A 248 -13.35 2.29 5.64
C ALA A 248 -13.85 3.61 6.25
N THR A 249 -14.77 3.55 7.21
CA THR A 249 -15.31 4.74 7.88
C THR A 249 -14.20 5.52 8.59
N GLN A 250 -13.40 4.85 9.43
CA GLN A 250 -12.31 5.51 10.16
C GLN A 250 -11.23 6.10 9.24
N ALA A 251 -10.88 5.36 8.18
CA ALA A 251 -9.90 5.83 7.22
C ALA A 251 -10.42 7.01 6.40
N TRP A 252 -11.70 7.00 6.07
CA TRP A 252 -12.35 8.10 5.35
C TRP A 252 -12.45 9.37 6.18
N GLU A 253 -12.83 9.25 7.45
CA GLU A 253 -12.82 10.38 8.38
C GLU A 253 -11.43 11.02 8.51
N LEU A 254 -10.39 10.19 8.62
CA LEU A 254 -9.02 10.70 8.64
C LEU A 254 -8.61 11.35 7.31
N PHE A 255 -8.97 10.73 6.18
CA PHE A 255 -8.74 11.29 4.84
C PHE A 255 -9.36 12.68 4.72
N LEU A 256 -10.65 12.83 5.03
CA LEU A 256 -11.33 14.13 4.97
C LEU A 256 -10.67 15.16 5.89
N LYS A 257 -10.30 14.78 7.09
CA LYS A 257 -9.59 15.67 8.01
C LYS A 257 -8.28 16.18 7.42
N VAL A 258 -7.50 15.33 6.76
CA VAL A 258 -6.24 15.73 6.12
C VAL A 258 -6.50 16.68 4.95
N GLU A 259 -7.52 16.39 4.14
CA GLU A 259 -7.90 17.26 3.02
C GLU A 259 -8.38 18.64 3.51
N ASP A 260 -9.22 18.70 4.55
CA ASP A 260 -9.71 19.94 5.17
C ASP A 260 -8.56 20.79 5.76
N GLU A 261 -7.49 20.15 6.21
CA GLU A 261 -6.29 20.81 6.75
C GLU A 261 -5.28 21.25 5.66
N GLY A 262 -5.60 21.11 4.40
CA GLY A 262 -4.79 21.56 3.25
C GLY A 262 -4.05 20.47 2.50
N GLY A 263 -4.41 19.21 2.74
CA GLY A 263 -3.89 18.02 2.04
C GLY A 263 -2.65 17.40 2.69
N MET A 264 -2.22 16.29 2.10
CA MET A 264 -1.14 15.47 2.67
C MET A 264 0.21 16.18 2.68
N LEU A 265 0.51 16.98 1.65
CA LEU A 265 1.77 17.70 1.56
C LEU A 265 1.94 18.71 2.72
N GLU A 266 0.90 19.48 3.00
CA GLU A 266 0.93 20.45 4.10
C GLU A 266 0.92 19.76 5.48
N ALA A 267 0.22 18.64 5.63
CA ALA A 267 0.25 17.83 6.84
C ALA A 267 1.66 17.28 7.14
N ILE A 268 2.40 16.84 6.10
CA ILE A 268 3.81 16.39 6.24
C ILE A 268 4.72 17.56 6.62
N LYS A 269 4.60 18.71 5.96
CA LYS A 269 5.41 19.91 6.26
C LYS A 269 5.19 20.41 7.68
N ALA A 270 3.95 20.37 8.15
CA ALA A 270 3.58 20.76 9.50
C ALA A 270 3.96 19.71 10.58
N GLY A 271 4.46 18.53 10.18
CA GLY A 271 4.82 17.44 11.11
C GLY A 271 3.63 16.70 11.73
N LYS A 272 2.41 17.00 11.33
CA LYS A 272 1.18 16.42 11.92
C LYS A 272 1.09 14.90 11.73
N VAL A 273 1.49 14.40 10.56
CA VAL A 273 1.51 12.97 10.27
C VAL A 273 2.50 12.26 11.18
N GLN A 274 3.72 12.79 11.28
CA GLN A 274 4.78 12.24 12.12
C GLN A 274 4.38 12.23 13.61
N GLU A 275 3.76 13.30 14.08
CA GLU A 275 3.29 13.39 15.47
C GLU A 275 2.20 12.35 15.76
N ALA A 276 1.22 12.21 14.87
CA ALA A 276 0.14 11.23 15.02
C ALA A 276 0.67 9.78 15.03
N ILE A 277 1.62 9.46 14.13
CA ILE A 277 2.23 8.13 14.07
C ILE A 277 3.11 7.87 15.30
N ASN A 278 3.88 8.84 15.76
CA ASN A 278 4.68 8.71 16.98
C ASN A 278 3.80 8.46 18.22
N ALA A 279 2.63 9.10 18.30
CA ALA A 279 1.67 8.86 19.38
C ALA A 279 1.14 7.41 19.34
N SER A 280 0.79 6.91 18.16
CA SER A 280 0.35 5.52 17.96
C SER A 280 1.46 4.52 18.29
N ASN A 281 2.67 4.77 17.83
CA ASN A 281 3.87 3.98 18.15
C ASN A 281 4.05 3.83 19.65
N LYS A 282 4.05 4.96 20.37
CA LYS A 282 4.16 4.97 21.84
C LYS A 282 3.07 4.17 22.51
N ALA A 283 1.82 4.34 22.08
CA ALA A 283 0.68 3.61 22.65
C ALA A 283 0.79 2.09 22.43
N ARG A 284 1.26 1.64 21.26
CA ARG A 284 1.50 0.24 20.95
C ARG A 284 2.65 -0.35 21.78
N HIS A 285 3.78 0.35 21.88
CA HIS A 285 4.89 -0.05 22.77
C HIS A 285 4.45 -0.15 24.24
N ASP A 286 3.67 0.81 24.72
CA ASP A 286 3.10 0.77 26.06
C ASP A 286 2.17 -0.43 26.26
N SER A 287 1.43 -0.83 25.23
CA SER A 287 0.54 -2.01 25.30
C SER A 287 1.33 -3.30 25.41
N VAL A 288 2.42 -3.45 24.64
CA VAL A 288 3.32 -4.59 24.70
C VAL A 288 4.04 -4.63 26.06
N SER A 289 4.58 -3.49 26.53
CA SER A 289 5.29 -3.43 27.82
C SER A 289 4.40 -3.77 29.02
N LYS A 290 3.11 -3.42 28.96
CA LYS A 290 2.10 -3.72 29.98
C LYS A 290 1.42 -5.07 29.77
N ARG A 291 1.89 -5.89 28.83
CA ARG A 291 1.31 -7.21 28.45
C ARG A 291 -0.18 -7.14 28.07
N LYS A 292 -0.68 -5.98 27.63
CA LYS A 292 -2.03 -5.84 27.04
C LYS A 292 -2.06 -6.40 25.63
N GLU A 293 -0.95 -6.28 24.90
CA GLU A 293 -0.69 -6.92 23.63
C GLU A 293 0.42 -7.96 23.81
N ILE A 294 0.14 -9.20 23.39
CA ILE A 294 1.08 -10.32 23.53
C ILE A 294 1.96 -10.36 22.28
N LEU A 295 3.26 -10.42 22.52
CA LEU A 295 4.28 -10.64 21.51
C LEU A 295 5.05 -11.91 21.89
N LEU A 296 4.73 -13.00 21.20
CA LEU A 296 5.23 -14.34 21.49
C LEU A 296 6.77 -14.36 21.47
N GLY A 297 7.38 -15.04 22.43
CA GLY A 297 8.84 -15.10 22.58
C GLY A 297 9.47 -13.81 23.13
N THR A 298 8.69 -12.74 23.31
CA THR A 298 9.19 -11.43 23.79
C THR A 298 8.65 -11.10 25.18
N ASN A 299 7.33 -10.93 25.34
CA ASN A 299 6.71 -10.59 26.62
C ASN A 299 5.89 -11.73 27.23
N GLN A 300 5.68 -12.81 26.46
CA GLN A 300 5.04 -14.05 26.92
C GLN A 300 5.59 -15.26 26.14
N TYR A 301 5.62 -16.41 26.81
CA TYR A 301 6.12 -17.68 26.24
C TYR A 301 7.54 -17.56 25.67
N PRO A 302 8.53 -17.19 26.50
CA PRO A 302 9.91 -17.07 26.08
C PRO A 302 10.54 -18.45 25.78
#